data_2f6b2547b2141e22151850618c0cb2f9
#
_entry.id   2f6b2547b2141e22151850618c0cb2f9
#
_cell.length_a   1.000
_cell.length_b   1.000
_cell.length_c   1.000
_cell.angle_alpha   90.00
_cell.angle_beta   90.00
_cell.angle_gamma   90.00
#
_symmetry.space_group_name_H-M   'P 1'
#
loop_
_entity.id
_entity.type
_entity.pdbx_description
1 polymer ?
#
loop_
_entity_poly.entity_id
_entity_poly.type
_entity_poly.pdbx_seq_one_letter_code
_entity_poly.pdbx_strand_id
1 'polypeptide(L)'
;MKKIVTSLYLLCCVCMCQLHAANNVVDSLLSQLDHVIQNRPVYIKQKEKKLNDLRQALRQRISDENRFTLLGEYLDEYRSYNTDSSLYISRERYQVALRLKNKEHQDNALMNTAEIMGTAGMYKEAVDLMHNVQINHLPDDLHPYYYHIYRT
;
A
#
# COMPACT_ATOMS: atom_id res chain seq x y z
N MET A 1 4.40 60.38 11.32
CA MET A 1 4.47 59.39 12.39
C MET A 1 3.15 58.62 12.59
N LYS A 2 2.00 59.28 12.73
CA LYS A 2 0.70 58.55 12.96
C LYS A 2 0.37 57.55 11.86
N LYS A 3 0.58 57.84 10.56
CA LYS A 3 0.30 56.93 9.43
C LYS A 3 1.19 55.64 9.42
N ILE A 4 2.42 55.79 9.90
CA ILE A 4 3.36 54.64 9.96
C ILE A 4 2.95 53.69 11.11
N VAL A 5 2.56 54.26 12.23
CA VAL A 5 2.07 53.50 13.41
C VAL A 5 0.79 52.74 13.09
N THR A 6 -0.17 53.39 12.37
CA THR A 6 -1.42 52.69 11.95
C THR A 6 -1.15 51.59 10.93
N SER A 7 -0.22 51.79 9.98
CA SER A 7 0.15 50.77 9.02
C SER A 7 0.81 49.56 9.70
N LEU A 8 1.69 49.79 10.66
CA LEU A 8 2.36 48.74 11.43
C LEU A 8 1.36 47.94 12.28
N TYR A 9 0.36 48.62 12.88
CA TYR A 9 -0.69 47.96 13.64
C TYR A 9 -1.56 47.07 12.77
N LEU A 10 -1.93 47.55 11.56
CA LEU A 10 -2.72 46.78 10.60
C LEU A 10 -1.94 45.49 10.12
N LEU A 11 -0.63 45.62 9.87
CA LEU A 11 0.22 44.51 9.50
C LEU A 11 0.30 43.47 10.64
N CYS A 12 0.43 43.87 11.86
CA CYS A 12 0.47 43.02 13.05
C CYS A 12 -0.86 42.26 13.25
N CYS A 13 -2.00 42.91 13.03
CA CYS A 13 -3.31 42.26 13.10
C CYS A 13 -3.51 41.19 12.02
N VAL A 14 -3.04 41.42 10.80
CA VAL A 14 -3.12 40.43 9.71
C VAL A 14 -2.26 39.21 10.02
N CYS A 15 -1.06 39.38 10.56
CA CYS A 15 -0.20 38.26 10.96
C CYS A 15 -0.82 37.44 12.12
N MET A 16 -1.47 38.09 13.07
CA MET A 16 -2.14 37.36 14.17
C MET A 16 -3.33 36.53 13.69
N CYS A 17 -4.08 36.99 12.70
CA CYS A 17 -5.20 36.24 12.13
C CYS A 17 -4.74 34.97 11.39
N GLN A 18 -3.59 35.02 10.73
CA GLN A 18 -3.03 33.85 10.01
C GLN A 18 -2.55 32.75 10.97
N LEU A 19 -1.98 33.13 12.12
CA LEU A 19 -1.56 32.17 13.16
C LEU A 19 -2.74 31.44 13.80
N HIS A 20 -3.87 32.11 14.00
CA HIS A 20 -5.08 31.47 14.52
C HIS A 20 -5.73 30.48 13.55
N ALA A 21 -5.72 30.79 12.24
CA ALA A 21 -6.26 29.89 11.23
C ALA A 21 -5.43 28.59 11.09
N ALA A 22 -4.11 28.68 11.17
CA ALA A 22 -3.22 27.53 11.12
C ALA A 22 -3.42 26.60 12.33
N ASN A 23 -3.57 27.16 13.53
CA ASN A 23 -3.82 26.37 14.74
C ASN A 23 -5.16 25.60 14.66
N ASN A 24 -6.23 26.23 14.16
CA ASN A 24 -7.53 25.55 14.00
C ASN A 24 -7.47 24.34 13.05
N VAL A 25 -6.66 24.41 11.99
CA VAL A 25 -6.47 23.27 11.06
C VAL A 25 -5.71 22.15 11.75
N VAL A 26 -4.64 22.49 12.47
CA VAL A 26 -3.85 21.50 13.22
C VAL A 26 -4.70 20.82 14.29
N ASP A 27 -5.45 21.58 15.09
CA ASP A 27 -6.33 21.05 16.13
C ASP A 27 -7.43 20.14 15.54
N SER A 28 -7.99 20.51 14.39
CA SER A 28 -8.94 19.68 13.66
C SER A 28 -8.33 18.36 13.21
N LEU A 29 -7.10 18.40 12.64
CA LEU A 29 -6.39 17.19 12.21
C LEU A 29 -6.01 16.30 13.39
N LEU A 30 -5.58 16.87 14.51
CA LEU A 30 -5.27 16.12 15.73
C LEU A 30 -6.53 15.45 16.28
N SER A 31 -7.66 16.15 16.31
CA SER A 31 -8.94 15.57 16.73
C SER A 31 -9.38 14.42 15.84
N GLN A 32 -9.18 14.52 14.52
CA GLN A 32 -9.45 13.43 13.59
C GLN A 32 -8.52 12.24 13.85
N LEU A 33 -7.23 12.49 14.10
CA LEU A 33 -6.27 11.44 14.44
C LEU A 33 -6.66 10.74 15.74
N ASP A 34 -7.01 11.47 16.79
CA ASP A 34 -7.47 10.90 18.05
C ASP A 34 -8.71 10.02 17.86
N HIS A 35 -9.67 10.47 17.05
CA HIS A 35 -10.84 9.67 16.69
C HIS A 35 -10.48 8.37 16.00
N VAL A 36 -9.52 8.38 15.05
CA VAL A 36 -9.04 7.18 14.37
C VAL A 36 -8.33 6.24 15.36
N ILE A 37 -7.50 6.79 16.26
CA ILE A 37 -6.80 6.00 17.30
C ILE A 37 -7.81 5.33 18.23
N GLN A 38 -8.83 6.05 18.69
CA GLN A 38 -9.89 5.50 19.55
C GLN A 38 -10.70 4.39 18.85
N ASN A 39 -10.91 4.51 17.54
CA ASN A 39 -11.61 3.52 16.72
C ASN A 39 -10.71 2.39 16.18
N ARG A 40 -9.42 2.37 16.54
CA ARG A 40 -8.48 1.31 16.11
C ARG A 40 -9.03 -0.12 16.30
N PRO A 41 -9.70 -0.48 17.42
CA PRO A 41 -10.23 -1.83 17.58
C PRO A 41 -11.29 -2.19 16.53
N VAL A 42 -12.10 -1.21 16.09
CA VAL A 42 -13.10 -1.40 15.03
C VAL A 42 -12.42 -1.71 13.69
N TYR A 43 -11.40 -0.93 13.33
CA TYR A 43 -10.65 -1.14 12.09
C TYR A 43 -9.91 -2.48 12.09
N ILE A 44 -9.29 -2.86 13.20
CA ILE A 44 -8.65 -4.18 13.35
C ILE A 44 -9.69 -5.29 13.15
N LYS A 45 -10.85 -5.20 13.80
CA LYS A 45 -11.91 -6.21 13.65
C LYS A 45 -12.42 -6.33 12.22
N GLN A 46 -12.57 -5.23 11.52
CA GLN A 46 -12.96 -5.21 10.10
C GLN A 46 -11.88 -5.88 9.23
N LYS A 47 -10.61 -5.55 9.47
CA LYS A 47 -9.46 -6.13 8.78
C LYS A 47 -9.40 -7.64 8.98
N GLU A 48 -9.44 -8.09 10.22
CA GLU A 48 -9.40 -9.53 10.56
C GLU A 48 -10.59 -10.29 9.98
N LYS A 49 -11.77 -9.68 9.95
CA LYS A 49 -12.94 -10.27 9.28
C LYS A 49 -12.65 -10.49 7.79
N LYS A 50 -12.17 -9.46 7.07
CA LYS A 50 -11.86 -9.55 5.65
C LYS A 50 -10.80 -10.61 5.36
N LEU A 51 -9.73 -10.65 6.16
CA LEU A 51 -8.69 -11.68 6.07
C LEU A 51 -9.25 -13.09 6.29
N ASN A 52 -10.17 -13.26 7.24
CA ASN A 52 -10.79 -14.54 7.49
C ASN A 52 -11.73 -14.97 6.35
N ASP A 53 -12.52 -14.06 5.80
CA ASP A 53 -13.42 -14.32 4.67
C ASP A 53 -12.61 -14.78 3.44
N LEU A 54 -11.49 -14.10 3.10
CA LEU A 54 -10.60 -14.50 2.02
C LEU A 54 -9.94 -15.86 2.28
N ARG A 55 -9.51 -16.12 3.52
CA ARG A 55 -8.94 -17.42 3.92
C ARG A 55 -9.95 -18.55 3.76
N GLN A 56 -11.21 -18.31 4.11
CA GLN A 56 -12.28 -19.30 3.94
C GLN A 56 -12.56 -19.55 2.45
N ALA A 57 -12.60 -18.51 1.61
CA ALA A 57 -12.76 -18.64 0.16
C ALA A 57 -11.63 -19.47 -0.46
N LEU A 58 -10.37 -19.23 -0.05
CA LEU A 58 -9.21 -20.00 -0.52
C LEU A 58 -9.21 -21.48 -0.11
N ARG A 59 -9.95 -21.85 0.95
CA ARG A 59 -10.14 -23.27 1.37
C ARG A 59 -11.15 -24.02 0.53
N GLN A 60 -11.98 -23.30 -0.22
CA GLN A 60 -12.96 -23.93 -1.10
C GLN A 60 -12.28 -24.56 -2.33
N ARG A 61 -12.98 -25.51 -2.96
CA ARG A 61 -12.56 -26.08 -4.24
C ARG A 61 -12.86 -25.07 -5.36
N ILE A 62 -11.83 -24.32 -5.76
CA ILE A 62 -11.91 -23.29 -6.80
C ILE A 62 -10.89 -23.59 -7.91
N SER A 63 -11.10 -23.02 -9.08
CA SER A 63 -10.13 -23.09 -10.18
C SER A 63 -8.80 -22.40 -9.84
N ASP A 64 -7.69 -22.76 -10.50
CA ASP A 64 -6.41 -22.09 -10.29
C ASP A 64 -6.46 -20.62 -10.72
N GLU A 65 -7.27 -20.24 -11.73
CA GLU A 65 -7.49 -18.83 -12.08
C GLU A 65 -8.14 -18.03 -10.93
N ASN A 66 -9.23 -18.55 -10.37
CA ASN A 66 -9.88 -17.92 -9.23
C ASN A 66 -8.96 -17.88 -8.01
N ARG A 67 -8.16 -18.93 -7.82
CA ARG A 67 -7.17 -18.99 -6.73
C ARG A 67 -6.09 -17.93 -6.92
N PHE A 68 -5.59 -17.72 -8.13
CA PHE A 68 -4.61 -16.68 -8.44
C PHE A 68 -5.15 -15.28 -8.14
N THR A 69 -6.39 -15.01 -8.52
CA THR A 69 -7.08 -13.74 -8.23
C THR A 69 -7.28 -13.53 -6.72
N LEU A 70 -7.85 -14.52 -6.02
CA LEU A 70 -8.08 -14.43 -4.57
C LEU A 70 -6.78 -14.31 -3.76
N LEU A 71 -5.70 -14.96 -4.19
CA LEU A 71 -4.38 -14.79 -3.56
C LEU A 71 -3.84 -13.36 -3.77
N GLY A 72 -4.16 -12.71 -4.91
CA GLY A 72 -3.86 -11.31 -5.14
C GLY A 72 -4.58 -10.40 -4.14
N GLU A 73 -5.89 -10.54 -4.00
CA GLU A 73 -6.69 -9.80 -3.02
C GLU A 73 -6.21 -10.04 -1.57
N TYR A 74 -5.87 -11.29 -1.25
CA TYR A 74 -5.38 -11.66 0.07
C TYR A 74 -3.99 -11.07 0.34
N LEU A 75 -3.14 -11.00 -0.68
CA LEU A 75 -1.83 -10.35 -0.62
C LEU A 75 -1.96 -8.84 -0.37
N ASP A 76 -2.86 -8.16 -1.08
CA ASP A 76 -3.11 -6.73 -0.92
C ASP A 76 -3.56 -6.39 0.52
N GLU A 77 -4.34 -7.26 1.14
CA GLU A 77 -4.74 -7.10 2.54
C GLU A 77 -3.58 -7.29 3.53
N TYR A 78 -2.58 -8.12 3.21
CA TYR A 78 -1.41 -8.33 4.08
C TYR A 78 -0.25 -7.38 3.81
N ARG A 79 -0.15 -6.78 2.61
CA ARG A 79 1.01 -6.01 2.13
C ARG A 79 1.57 -4.99 3.12
N SER A 80 0.71 -4.25 3.80
CA SER A 80 1.08 -3.28 4.84
C SER A 80 0.77 -3.73 6.28
N TYR A 81 0.34 -4.99 6.44
CA TYR A 81 -0.12 -5.51 7.72
C TYR A 81 0.85 -6.52 8.34
N ASN A 82 1.40 -7.43 7.52
CA ASN A 82 2.35 -8.43 7.98
C ASN A 82 3.23 -8.92 6.82
N THR A 83 4.52 -8.59 6.86
CA THR A 83 5.48 -8.90 5.80
C THR A 83 5.68 -10.40 5.59
N ASP A 84 5.78 -11.20 6.66
CA ASP A 84 6.00 -12.65 6.55
C ASP A 84 4.82 -13.33 5.86
N SER A 85 3.59 -12.94 6.24
CA SER A 85 2.38 -13.42 5.59
C SER A 85 2.33 -13.00 4.13
N SER A 86 2.72 -11.77 3.81
CA SER A 86 2.78 -11.27 2.43
C SER A 86 3.75 -12.07 1.59
N LEU A 87 4.96 -12.36 2.09
CA LEU A 87 5.94 -13.19 1.41
C LEU A 87 5.43 -14.62 1.20
N TYR A 88 4.77 -15.20 2.18
CA TYR A 88 4.17 -16.53 2.04
C TYR A 88 3.10 -16.54 0.94
N ILE A 89 2.14 -15.60 0.98
CA ILE A 89 1.04 -15.53 0.02
C ILE A 89 1.56 -15.24 -1.40
N SER A 90 2.56 -14.38 -1.55
CA SER A 90 3.14 -14.08 -2.87
C SER A 90 3.80 -15.30 -3.50
N ARG A 91 4.48 -16.13 -2.69
CA ARG A 91 5.05 -17.40 -3.15
C ARG A 91 3.96 -18.40 -3.56
N GLU A 92 2.91 -18.54 -2.77
CA GLU A 92 1.76 -19.39 -3.13
C GLU A 92 1.13 -18.92 -4.44
N ARG A 93 0.98 -17.60 -4.63
CA ARG A 93 0.45 -17.02 -5.87
C ARG A 93 1.32 -17.38 -7.06
N TYR A 94 2.64 -17.31 -6.92
CA TYR A 94 3.58 -17.73 -7.95
C TYR A 94 3.46 -19.22 -8.30
N GLN A 95 3.29 -20.10 -7.30
CA GLN A 95 3.07 -21.55 -7.55
C GLN A 95 1.78 -21.79 -8.33
N VAL A 96 0.72 -21.04 -8.08
CA VAL A 96 -0.52 -21.10 -8.89
C VAL A 96 -0.24 -20.66 -10.33
N ALA A 97 0.50 -19.58 -10.54
CA ALA A 97 0.87 -19.07 -11.86
C ALA A 97 1.69 -20.10 -12.67
N LEU A 98 2.57 -20.85 -11.99
CA LEU A 98 3.32 -21.95 -12.62
C LEU A 98 2.39 -23.09 -13.09
N ARG A 99 1.38 -23.47 -12.29
CA ARG A 99 0.40 -24.50 -12.70
C ARG A 99 -0.45 -24.05 -13.87
N LEU A 100 -0.83 -22.78 -13.90
CA LEU A 100 -1.55 -22.17 -15.01
C LEU A 100 -0.71 -22.08 -16.30
N LYS A 101 0.62 -22.18 -16.19
CA LYS A 101 1.57 -21.98 -17.31
C LYS A 101 1.41 -20.60 -17.98
N ASN A 102 0.88 -19.62 -17.26
CA ASN A 102 0.67 -18.27 -17.75
C ASN A 102 1.87 -17.39 -17.37
N LYS A 103 2.62 -16.92 -18.39
CA LYS A 103 3.83 -16.12 -18.20
C LYS A 103 3.57 -14.77 -17.59
N GLU A 104 2.49 -14.10 -18.01
CA GLU A 104 2.07 -12.82 -17.44
C GLU A 104 1.80 -12.95 -15.92
N HIS A 105 1.06 -13.99 -15.52
CA HIS A 105 0.78 -14.27 -14.11
C HIS A 105 2.05 -14.59 -13.31
N GLN A 106 3.01 -15.31 -13.90
CA GLN A 106 4.29 -15.59 -13.29
C GLN A 106 5.08 -14.31 -13.04
N ASP A 107 5.21 -13.48 -14.06
CA ASP A 107 5.94 -12.21 -13.98
C ASP A 107 5.26 -11.23 -13.02
N ASN A 108 3.93 -11.15 -13.03
CA ASN A 108 3.16 -10.36 -12.05
C ASN A 108 3.39 -10.84 -10.60
N ALA A 109 3.39 -12.15 -10.36
CA ALA A 109 3.64 -12.70 -9.02
C ALA A 109 5.09 -12.48 -8.56
N LEU A 110 6.07 -12.53 -9.45
CA LEU A 110 7.48 -12.21 -9.16
C LEU A 110 7.62 -10.73 -8.77
N MET A 111 6.97 -9.82 -9.50
CA MET A 111 6.93 -8.39 -9.19
C MET A 111 6.35 -8.12 -7.81
N ASN A 112 5.24 -8.76 -7.46
CA ASN A 112 4.66 -8.63 -6.10
C ASN A 112 5.65 -9.09 -5.02
N THR A 113 6.36 -10.19 -5.25
CA THR A 113 7.35 -10.71 -4.29
C THR A 113 8.53 -9.75 -4.16
N ALA A 114 9.04 -9.22 -5.29
CA ALA A 114 10.13 -8.25 -5.29
C ALA A 114 9.78 -6.96 -4.54
N GLU A 115 8.57 -6.43 -4.74
CA GLU A 115 8.10 -5.25 -4.01
C GLU A 115 8.05 -5.47 -2.50
N ILE A 116 7.53 -6.62 -2.05
CA ILE A 116 7.48 -6.96 -0.62
C ILE A 116 8.91 -7.09 -0.07
N MET A 117 9.81 -7.73 -0.79
CA MET A 117 11.22 -7.85 -0.40
C MET A 117 11.91 -6.48 -0.31
N GLY A 118 11.68 -5.60 -1.30
CA GLY A 118 12.19 -4.22 -1.27
C GLY A 118 11.69 -3.46 -0.04
N THR A 119 10.39 -3.54 0.25
CA THR A 119 9.79 -2.92 1.45
C THR A 119 10.37 -3.49 2.76
N ALA A 120 10.75 -4.76 2.75
CA ALA A 120 11.41 -5.43 3.89
C ALA A 120 12.92 -5.15 4.00
N GLY A 121 13.51 -4.37 3.09
CA GLY A 121 14.95 -4.07 3.04
C GLY A 121 15.79 -5.17 2.39
N MET A 122 15.19 -6.17 1.77
CA MET A 122 15.84 -7.27 1.04
C MET A 122 16.10 -6.85 -0.42
N TYR A 123 16.82 -5.75 -0.61
CA TYR A 123 16.98 -5.11 -1.92
C TYR A 123 17.68 -5.99 -2.94
N LYS A 124 18.73 -6.72 -2.52
CA LYS A 124 19.46 -7.61 -3.42
C LYS A 124 18.55 -8.71 -3.96
N GLU A 125 17.81 -9.37 -3.10
CA GLU A 125 16.89 -10.44 -3.45
C GLU A 125 15.75 -9.92 -4.34
N ALA A 126 15.25 -8.71 -4.06
CA ALA A 126 14.24 -8.05 -4.88
C ALA A 126 14.74 -7.81 -6.31
N VAL A 127 15.97 -7.27 -6.46
CA VAL A 127 16.59 -7.03 -7.77
C VAL A 127 16.86 -8.34 -8.50
N ASP A 128 17.36 -9.37 -7.80
CA ASP A 128 17.60 -10.70 -8.38
C ASP A 128 16.29 -11.33 -8.91
N LEU A 129 15.15 -11.13 -8.22
CA LEU A 129 13.85 -11.55 -8.72
C LEU A 129 13.42 -10.77 -9.96
N MET A 130 13.59 -9.45 -9.94
CA MET A 130 13.19 -8.58 -11.06
C MET A 130 13.98 -8.88 -12.35
N HIS A 131 15.21 -9.38 -12.26
CA HIS A 131 15.95 -9.85 -13.44
C HIS A 131 15.30 -11.05 -14.16
N ASN A 132 14.42 -11.79 -13.50
CA ASN A 132 13.67 -12.89 -14.10
C ASN A 132 12.34 -12.45 -14.73
N VAL A 133 11.92 -11.20 -14.49
CA VAL A 133 10.69 -10.65 -15.07
C VAL A 133 10.97 -10.13 -16.46
N GLN A 134 10.16 -10.56 -17.43
CA GLN A 134 10.28 -10.12 -18.81
C GLN A 134 9.19 -9.10 -19.13
N ILE A 135 9.57 -7.83 -19.23
CA ILE A 135 8.62 -6.73 -19.46
C ILE A 135 7.73 -6.96 -20.71
N ASN A 136 8.24 -7.64 -21.73
CA ASN A 136 7.51 -7.94 -22.95
C ASN A 136 6.36 -8.96 -22.76
N HIS A 137 6.30 -9.64 -21.61
CA HIS A 137 5.18 -10.53 -21.25
C HIS A 137 4.10 -9.80 -20.48
N LEU A 138 4.41 -8.59 -20.00
CA LEU A 138 3.49 -7.80 -19.22
C LEU A 138 2.61 -6.94 -20.13
N PRO A 139 1.32 -6.81 -19.85
CA PRO A 139 0.48 -5.82 -20.50
C PRO A 139 0.95 -4.41 -20.17
N ASP A 140 0.69 -3.46 -21.09
CA ASP A 140 1.23 -2.09 -21.02
C ASP A 140 0.86 -1.35 -19.74
N ASP A 141 -0.29 -1.65 -19.16
CA ASP A 141 -0.77 -1.07 -17.89
C ASP A 141 0.04 -1.51 -16.66
N LEU A 142 0.80 -2.61 -16.75
CA LEU A 142 1.73 -3.07 -15.71
C LEU A 142 3.15 -2.52 -15.85
N HIS A 143 3.52 -1.90 -16.99
CA HIS A 143 4.85 -1.31 -17.17
C HIS A 143 5.18 -0.23 -16.12
N PRO A 144 4.27 0.70 -15.75
CA PRO A 144 4.55 1.66 -14.68
C PRO A 144 4.87 0.99 -13.34
N TYR A 145 4.18 -0.11 -13.02
CA TYR A 145 4.43 -0.88 -11.79
C TYR A 145 5.80 -1.57 -11.82
N TYR A 146 6.19 -2.17 -12.96
CA TYR A 146 7.52 -2.75 -13.15
C TYR A 146 8.64 -1.73 -12.87
N TYR A 147 8.56 -0.53 -13.45
CA TYR A 147 9.55 0.52 -13.21
C TYR A 147 9.48 1.12 -11.80
N HIS A 148 8.30 1.11 -11.19
CA HIS A 148 8.15 1.55 -9.80
C HIS A 148 8.98 0.70 -8.84
N ILE A 149 8.94 -0.63 -8.99
CA ILE A 149 9.69 -1.57 -8.14
C ILE A 149 11.21 -1.34 -8.26
N TYR A 150 11.73 -1.07 -9.46
CA TYR A 150 13.16 -0.76 -9.64
C TYR A 150 13.59 0.57 -9.00
N ARG A 151 12.66 1.46 -8.72
CA ARG A 151 12.95 2.77 -8.13
C ARG A 151 12.86 2.77 -6.60
N THR A 152 12.25 1.78 -6.02
CA THR A 152 12.07 1.65 -4.57
C THR A 152 13.30 1.06 -3.92
#